data_52ae21e00790faf58b14c6d7d4057e0a
#
_entry.id   52ae21e00790faf58b14c6d7d4057e0a
#
_cell.length_a   1.000
_cell.length_b   1.000
_cell.length_c   1.000
_cell.angle_alpha   90.00
_cell.angle_beta   90.00
_cell.angle_gamma   90.00
#
_symmetry.space_group_name_H-M   'P 1'
#
loop_
_entity.id
_entity.type
_entity.pdbx_description
1 polymer ?
#
loop_
_entity_poly.entity_id
_entity_poly.type
_entity_poly.pdbx_seq_one_letter_code
_entity_poly.pdbx_strand_id
1 'polypeptide(L)'
;MLANYADKIISINEGSSSNKRIESLIELAKKNGVKTISSKGDFSAICKQPIIQDIKDKDLDFGEVVLVLDEVQDTRNLGSCLRSASFFGVDSVIIPKNNSADFFNTAAIETSTGGIYDLKLFKATNINVVIEHLKKDGFWVSGFSEHAEASLEATNFEGKNALILGNEEKGLRKLVEKNCDQLLKISKHGQISSLNVAVATAIALFELKKKLRYKN
;
A
#
# COMPACT_ATOMS: atom_id res chain seq x y z
N MET A 1 14.97 -3.59 5.31
CA MET A 1 14.33 -4.24 6.48
C MET A 1 15.21 -4.25 7.73
N LEU A 2 16.39 -4.85 7.75
CA LEU A 2 17.20 -4.96 8.97
C LEU A 2 17.49 -3.65 9.70
N ALA A 3 17.64 -2.55 8.97
CA ALA A 3 17.95 -1.25 9.59
C ALA A 3 16.74 -0.63 10.33
N ASN A 4 15.51 -0.86 9.83
CA ASN A 4 14.31 -0.17 10.30
C ASN A 4 13.30 -1.09 10.98
N TYR A 5 13.36 -2.41 10.73
CA TYR A 5 12.35 -3.38 11.15
C TYR A 5 12.97 -4.64 11.75
N ALA A 6 14.11 -4.51 12.44
CA ALA A 6 14.78 -5.65 13.06
C ALA A 6 13.87 -6.37 14.06
N ASP A 7 13.01 -5.62 14.78
CA ASP A 7 12.01 -6.13 15.72
C ASP A 7 10.89 -6.97 15.06
N LYS A 8 10.72 -6.85 13.75
CA LYS A 8 9.79 -7.65 12.95
C LYS A 8 10.40 -8.94 12.41
N ILE A 9 11.72 -9.11 12.53
CA ILE A 9 12.42 -10.30 12.05
C ILE A 9 12.59 -11.28 13.21
N ILE A 10 12.08 -12.51 13.04
CA ILE A 10 12.17 -13.58 14.03
C ILE A 10 13.54 -14.24 13.94
N SER A 11 13.99 -14.57 12.73
CA SER A 11 15.29 -15.17 12.48
C SER A 11 15.73 -14.98 11.03
N ILE A 12 17.01 -15.10 10.81
CA ILE A 12 17.64 -15.14 9.48
C ILE A 12 18.31 -16.49 9.30
N ASN A 13 18.01 -17.15 8.18
CA ASN A 13 18.75 -18.32 7.70
C ASN A 13 19.92 -17.83 6.86
N GLU A 14 21.15 -18.18 7.27
CA GLU A 14 22.37 -17.70 6.63
C GLU A 14 22.58 -18.30 5.23
N GLY A 15 21.98 -19.48 4.96
CA GLY A 15 22.12 -20.17 3.69
C GLY A 15 23.51 -20.78 3.48
N SER A 16 23.69 -21.39 2.32
CA SER A 16 24.99 -21.99 1.92
C SER A 16 25.83 -21.07 1.04
N SER A 17 25.24 -20.04 0.46
CA SER A 17 25.95 -19.09 -0.39
C SER A 17 26.44 -17.91 0.45
N SER A 18 27.77 -17.68 0.42
CA SER A 18 28.36 -16.50 1.05
C SER A 18 28.84 -15.52 -0.01
N ASN A 19 28.50 -14.27 0.18
CA ASN A 19 29.08 -13.13 -0.52
C ASN A 19 29.13 -11.92 0.43
N LYS A 20 29.95 -10.91 0.10
CA LYS A 20 30.14 -9.72 0.95
C LYS A 20 28.84 -9.06 1.40
N ARG A 21 27.79 -9.10 0.55
CA ARG A 21 26.49 -8.52 0.88
C ARG A 21 25.77 -9.35 1.94
N ILE A 22 25.76 -10.68 1.82
CA ILE A 22 25.15 -11.58 2.80
C ILE A 22 25.88 -11.48 4.13
N GLU A 23 27.20 -11.47 4.13
CA GLU A 23 28.04 -11.30 5.33
C GLU A 23 27.70 -10.00 6.07
N SER A 24 27.63 -8.87 5.35
CA SER A 24 27.23 -7.59 5.92
C SER A 24 25.80 -7.61 6.50
N LEU A 25 24.88 -8.33 5.86
CA LEU A 25 23.50 -8.48 6.37
C LEU A 25 23.46 -9.33 7.64
N ILE A 26 24.27 -10.40 7.73
CA ILE A 26 24.37 -11.24 8.91
C ILE A 26 24.98 -10.46 10.08
N GLU A 27 26.03 -9.67 9.84
CA GLU A 27 26.62 -8.81 10.86
C GLU A 27 25.62 -7.77 11.36
N LEU A 28 24.88 -7.12 10.46
CA LEU A 28 23.83 -6.16 10.81
C LEU A 28 22.71 -6.82 11.61
N ALA A 29 22.33 -8.04 11.27
CA ALA A 29 21.34 -8.83 12.01
C ALA A 29 21.81 -9.09 13.45
N LYS A 30 23.04 -9.56 13.61
CA LYS A 30 23.65 -9.82 14.93
C LYS A 30 23.72 -8.54 15.76
N LYS A 31 24.14 -7.43 15.14
CA LYS A 31 24.19 -6.10 15.80
C LYS A 31 22.81 -5.63 16.30
N ASN A 32 21.74 -5.99 15.59
CA ASN A 32 20.36 -5.64 15.97
C ASN A 32 19.67 -6.73 16.82
N GLY A 33 20.41 -7.74 17.33
CA GLY A 33 19.87 -8.78 18.19
C GLY A 33 18.95 -9.78 17.48
N VAL A 34 18.99 -9.83 16.14
CA VAL A 34 18.21 -10.80 15.35
C VAL A 34 18.90 -12.15 15.37
N LYS A 35 18.15 -13.20 15.69
CA LYS A 35 18.66 -14.58 15.70
C LYS A 35 19.10 -14.99 14.29
N THR A 36 20.34 -15.48 14.15
CA THR A 36 20.82 -16.09 12.91
C THR A 36 20.94 -17.61 13.06
N ILE A 37 20.62 -18.34 12.00
CA ILE A 37 20.61 -19.81 11.96
C ILE A 37 21.42 -20.24 10.75
N SER A 38 22.50 -21.00 10.99
CA SER A 38 23.24 -21.63 9.90
C SER A 38 22.39 -22.76 9.31
N SER A 39 22.13 -22.71 8.03
CA SER A 39 21.25 -23.66 7.34
C SER A 39 21.76 -23.95 5.92
N LYS A 40 21.35 -25.09 5.37
CA LYS A 40 21.54 -25.40 3.94
C LYS A 40 20.40 -24.74 3.17
N GLY A 41 20.67 -24.13 2.03
CA GLY A 41 19.68 -23.49 1.18
C GLY A 41 19.98 -22.01 0.92
N ASP A 42 18.95 -21.25 0.62
CA ASP A 42 19.07 -19.83 0.29
C ASP A 42 19.07 -18.95 1.54
N PHE A 43 19.72 -17.79 1.43
CA PHE A 43 19.60 -16.73 2.43
C PHE A 43 18.16 -16.24 2.51
N SER A 44 17.56 -16.33 3.70
CA SER A 44 16.14 -15.97 3.90
C SER A 44 15.89 -15.43 5.30
N ALA A 45 14.77 -14.75 5.47
CA ALA A 45 14.35 -14.24 6.77
C ALA A 45 12.91 -14.72 7.10
N ILE A 46 12.72 -15.13 8.35
CA ILE A 46 11.40 -15.37 8.91
C ILE A 46 10.99 -14.11 9.66
N CYS A 47 9.85 -13.52 9.25
CA CYS A 47 9.35 -12.29 9.82
C CYS A 47 8.02 -12.49 10.55
N LYS A 48 7.74 -11.63 11.53
CA LYS A 48 6.42 -11.55 12.16
C LYS A 48 5.40 -11.12 11.10
N GLN A 49 4.23 -11.71 11.15
CA GLN A 49 3.14 -11.33 10.26
C GLN A 49 2.51 -10.03 10.75
N PRO A 50 2.31 -9.01 9.91
CA PRO A 50 1.53 -7.83 10.28
C PRO A 50 0.08 -8.21 10.63
N ILE A 51 -0.54 -7.41 11.51
CA ILE A 51 -1.94 -7.60 11.86
C ILE A 51 -2.80 -7.04 10.72
N ILE A 52 -3.76 -7.83 10.26
CA ILE A 52 -4.82 -7.37 9.34
C ILE A 52 -6.10 -7.24 10.14
N GLN A 53 -6.73 -6.07 10.08
CA GLN A 53 -8.01 -5.79 10.70
C GLN A 53 -9.15 -6.01 9.70
N ASP A 54 -10.32 -6.41 10.19
CA ASP A 54 -11.54 -6.45 9.38
C ASP A 54 -12.25 -5.09 9.49
N ILE A 55 -12.77 -4.60 8.38
CA ILE A 55 -13.57 -3.36 8.37
C ILE A 55 -14.83 -3.43 9.28
N LYS A 56 -15.21 -4.61 9.72
CA LYS A 56 -16.32 -4.83 10.64
C LYS A 56 -15.94 -4.74 12.11
N ASP A 57 -14.65 -4.66 12.41
CA ASP A 57 -14.18 -4.50 13.79
C ASP A 57 -14.64 -3.15 14.35
N LYS A 58 -14.72 -3.07 15.69
CA LYS A 58 -15.07 -1.83 16.38
C LYS A 58 -13.83 -0.96 16.58
N ASP A 59 -14.06 0.32 16.75
CA ASP A 59 -13.03 1.30 17.12
C ASP A 59 -11.83 1.35 16.14
N LEU A 60 -12.14 1.30 14.83
CA LEU A 60 -11.13 1.37 13.79
C LEU A 60 -10.54 2.79 13.70
N ASP A 61 -9.24 2.86 13.70
CA ASP A 61 -8.48 4.09 13.46
C ASP A 61 -7.78 4.00 12.09
N PHE A 62 -8.29 4.75 11.11
CA PHE A 62 -7.73 4.79 9.76
C PHE A 62 -6.59 5.82 9.60
N GLY A 63 -6.37 6.70 10.58
CA GLY A 63 -5.43 7.83 10.46
C GLY A 63 -5.99 8.98 9.63
N GLU A 64 -5.14 9.65 8.87
CA GLU A 64 -5.47 10.85 8.07
C GLU A 64 -5.49 10.57 6.56
N VAL A 65 -4.68 9.63 6.09
CA VAL A 65 -4.56 9.27 4.67
C VAL A 65 -4.76 7.78 4.48
N VAL A 66 -5.76 7.42 3.67
CA VAL A 66 -6.12 6.04 3.36
C VAL A 66 -5.93 5.77 1.88
N LEU A 67 -5.33 4.62 1.56
CA LEU A 67 -5.28 4.07 0.22
C LEU A 67 -6.19 2.85 0.12
N VAL A 68 -7.13 2.85 -0.80
CA VAL A 68 -7.98 1.70 -1.11
C VAL A 68 -7.58 1.17 -2.49
N LEU A 69 -7.27 -0.11 -2.57
CA LEU A 69 -6.89 -0.79 -3.82
C LEU A 69 -8.01 -1.76 -4.21
N ASP A 70 -8.90 -1.31 -5.10
CA ASP A 70 -10.10 -2.05 -5.49
C ASP A 70 -9.81 -3.10 -6.57
N GLU A 71 -9.70 -4.37 -6.16
CA GLU A 71 -9.43 -5.52 -7.04
C GLU A 71 -8.07 -5.48 -7.77
N VAL A 72 -7.03 -4.93 -7.15
CA VAL A 72 -5.64 -5.08 -7.65
C VAL A 72 -5.21 -6.52 -7.47
N GLN A 73 -5.01 -7.25 -8.58
CA GLN A 73 -4.78 -8.70 -8.58
C GLN A 73 -3.31 -9.10 -8.71
N ASP A 74 -2.49 -8.28 -9.35
CA ASP A 74 -1.06 -8.56 -9.46
C ASP A 74 -0.36 -8.31 -8.12
N THR A 75 0.34 -9.33 -7.63
CA THR A 75 0.99 -9.32 -6.33
C THR A 75 2.17 -8.34 -6.26
N ARG A 76 2.88 -8.12 -7.37
CA ARG A 76 3.98 -7.16 -7.45
C ARG A 76 3.45 -5.73 -7.50
N ASN A 77 2.32 -5.51 -8.19
CA ASN A 77 1.64 -4.22 -8.17
C ASN A 77 1.17 -3.88 -6.75
N LEU A 78 0.54 -4.84 -6.04
CA LEU A 78 0.18 -4.65 -4.63
C LEU A 78 1.42 -4.27 -3.80
N GLY A 79 2.50 -5.04 -3.90
CA GLY A 79 3.75 -4.75 -3.17
C GLY A 79 4.32 -3.36 -3.48
N SER A 80 4.28 -2.94 -4.75
CA SER A 80 4.74 -1.60 -5.18
C SER A 80 3.83 -0.48 -4.64
N CYS A 81 2.51 -0.71 -4.59
CA CYS A 81 1.57 0.21 -3.95
C CYS A 81 1.85 0.35 -2.45
N LEU A 82 2.06 -0.77 -1.74
CA LEU A 82 2.42 -0.76 -0.31
C LEU A 82 3.72 -0.01 -0.05
N ARG A 83 4.74 -0.21 -0.90
CA ARG A 83 6.00 0.52 -0.82
C ARG A 83 5.81 2.02 -1.01
N SER A 84 5.02 2.42 -2.00
CA SER A 84 4.72 3.83 -2.26
C SER A 84 3.90 4.44 -1.13
N ALA A 85 2.92 3.69 -0.60
CA ALA A 85 2.10 4.11 0.53
C ALA A 85 2.96 4.39 1.78
N SER A 86 3.83 3.45 2.15
CA SER A 86 4.79 3.65 3.25
C SER A 86 5.70 4.85 3.00
N PHE A 87 6.30 4.96 1.80
CA PHE A 87 7.21 6.04 1.46
C PHE A 87 6.57 7.43 1.58
N PHE A 88 5.31 7.56 1.17
CA PHE A 88 4.57 8.82 1.26
C PHE A 88 3.83 9.01 2.60
N GLY A 89 4.00 8.11 3.58
CA GLY A 89 3.38 8.23 4.91
C GLY A 89 1.86 8.15 4.85
N VAL A 90 1.33 7.17 4.11
CA VAL A 90 -0.07 6.74 4.20
C VAL A 90 -0.25 6.00 5.51
N ASP A 91 -1.37 6.20 6.19
CA ASP A 91 -1.64 5.55 7.47
C ASP A 91 -2.22 4.15 7.28
N SER A 92 -3.16 4.00 6.35
CA SER A 92 -3.92 2.76 6.16
C SER A 92 -4.01 2.33 4.71
N VAL A 93 -3.95 1.01 4.48
CA VAL A 93 -4.23 0.40 3.18
C VAL A 93 -5.36 -0.62 3.32
N ILE A 94 -6.36 -0.51 2.45
CA ILE A 94 -7.56 -1.36 2.44
C ILE A 94 -7.64 -2.10 1.11
N ILE A 95 -7.85 -3.43 1.16
CA ILE A 95 -8.11 -4.26 -0.02
C ILE A 95 -9.40 -5.08 0.14
N PRO A 96 -10.06 -5.47 -0.94
CA PRO A 96 -11.13 -6.46 -0.89
C PRO A 96 -10.62 -7.82 -0.38
N LYS A 97 -11.48 -8.59 0.31
CA LYS A 97 -11.19 -9.97 0.69
C LYS A 97 -11.09 -10.93 -0.49
N ASN A 98 -11.84 -10.63 -1.56
CA ASN A 98 -11.92 -11.43 -2.78
C ASN A 98 -11.46 -10.61 -3.99
N ASN A 99 -11.02 -11.28 -5.04
CA ASN A 99 -10.58 -10.70 -6.31
C ASN A 99 -9.43 -9.69 -6.16
N SER A 100 -8.60 -9.84 -5.13
CA SER A 100 -7.45 -9.00 -4.88
C SER A 100 -6.25 -9.85 -4.51
N ALA A 101 -5.05 -9.36 -4.80
CA ALA A 101 -3.83 -9.98 -4.30
C ALA A 101 -3.81 -9.98 -2.76
N ASP A 102 -3.20 -10.99 -2.16
CA ASP A 102 -3.08 -11.09 -0.72
C ASP A 102 -1.85 -10.32 -0.21
N PHE A 103 -1.99 -9.60 0.90
CA PHE A 103 -0.91 -8.89 1.56
C PHE A 103 0.29 -9.80 1.90
N PHE A 104 0.01 -11.07 2.22
CA PHE A 104 1.02 -12.04 2.63
C PHE A 104 1.57 -12.90 1.50
N ASN A 105 1.23 -12.58 0.25
CA ASN A 105 1.92 -13.20 -0.88
C ASN A 105 3.40 -12.81 -0.85
N THR A 106 4.29 -13.78 -1.04
CA THR A 106 5.75 -13.58 -0.98
C THR A 106 6.21 -12.46 -1.91
N ALA A 107 5.70 -12.41 -3.15
CA ALA A 107 6.08 -11.36 -4.09
C ALA A 107 5.60 -9.97 -3.65
N ALA A 108 4.44 -9.85 -2.99
CA ALA A 108 3.97 -8.58 -2.43
C ALA A 108 4.85 -8.12 -1.27
N ILE A 109 5.19 -9.02 -0.34
CA ILE A 109 6.08 -8.74 0.79
C ILE A 109 7.45 -8.28 0.30
N GLU A 110 8.09 -9.04 -0.61
CA GLU A 110 9.41 -8.72 -1.16
C GLU A 110 9.41 -7.37 -1.88
N THR A 111 8.41 -7.12 -2.73
CA THR A 111 8.31 -5.87 -3.50
C THR A 111 8.04 -4.67 -2.60
N SER A 112 7.30 -4.85 -1.50
CA SER A 112 7.05 -3.78 -0.52
C SER A 112 8.32 -3.33 0.22
N THR A 113 9.39 -4.12 0.18
CA THR A 113 10.69 -3.83 0.83
C THR A 113 10.60 -3.50 2.32
N GLY A 114 9.58 -4.03 3.00
CA GLY A 114 9.29 -3.79 4.42
C GLY A 114 8.23 -2.72 4.66
N GLY A 115 7.82 -1.95 3.66
CA GLY A 115 6.80 -0.90 3.82
C GLY A 115 5.47 -1.41 4.36
N ILE A 116 5.18 -2.71 4.22
CA ILE A 116 3.99 -3.34 4.81
C ILE A 116 3.93 -3.19 6.35
N TYR A 117 5.06 -2.99 7.04
CA TYR A 117 5.12 -2.85 8.49
C TYR A 117 4.83 -1.42 8.99
N ASP A 118 4.84 -0.43 8.11
CA ASP A 118 4.50 0.96 8.44
C ASP A 118 3.00 1.24 8.37
N LEU A 119 2.24 0.31 7.79
CA LEU A 119 0.86 0.52 7.39
C LEU A 119 -0.12 -0.23 8.30
N LYS A 120 -1.24 0.39 8.61
CA LYS A 120 -2.42 -0.29 9.13
C LYS A 120 -3.11 -1.00 7.96
N LEU A 121 -3.25 -2.32 8.05
CA LEU A 121 -3.77 -3.14 6.96
C LEU A 121 -5.19 -3.59 7.24
N PHE A 122 -6.08 -3.39 6.27
CA PHE A 122 -7.48 -3.77 6.40
C PHE A 122 -7.94 -4.62 5.22
N LYS A 123 -8.83 -5.57 5.52
CA LYS A 123 -9.57 -6.32 4.51
C LYS A 123 -11.07 -6.08 4.65
N ALA A 124 -11.75 -5.87 3.53
CA ALA A 124 -13.19 -5.61 3.48
C ALA A 124 -13.90 -6.57 2.54
N THR A 125 -15.09 -6.99 2.89
CA THR A 125 -15.95 -7.79 2.00
C THR A 125 -16.55 -6.91 0.91
N ASN A 126 -16.82 -5.62 1.23
CA ASN A 126 -17.46 -4.69 0.31
C ASN A 126 -16.85 -3.29 0.44
N ILE A 127 -16.24 -2.80 -0.64
CA ILE A 127 -15.60 -1.48 -0.66
C ILE A 127 -16.61 -0.34 -0.52
N ASN A 128 -17.87 -0.51 -0.93
CA ASN A 128 -18.86 0.54 -0.70
C ASN A 128 -19.16 0.77 0.79
N VAL A 129 -19.13 -0.29 1.60
CA VAL A 129 -19.24 -0.17 3.06
C VAL A 129 -18.00 0.56 3.62
N VAL A 130 -16.82 0.30 3.07
CA VAL A 130 -15.59 1.05 3.43
C VAL A 130 -15.78 2.54 3.16
N ILE A 131 -16.25 2.90 1.98
CA ILE A 131 -16.49 4.31 1.60
C ILE A 131 -17.44 4.98 2.58
N GLU A 132 -18.54 4.32 2.95
CA GLU A 132 -19.49 4.85 3.94
C GLU A 132 -18.84 5.08 5.31
N HIS A 133 -18.00 4.14 5.78
CA HIS A 133 -17.28 4.28 7.04
C HIS A 133 -16.28 5.45 6.99
N LEU A 134 -15.50 5.54 5.91
CA LEU A 134 -14.53 6.63 5.72
C LEU A 134 -15.22 8.01 5.69
N LYS A 135 -16.34 8.13 4.97
CA LYS A 135 -17.13 9.37 4.94
C LYS A 135 -17.68 9.76 6.31
N LYS A 136 -18.19 8.81 7.08
CA LYS A 136 -18.65 9.03 8.46
C LYS A 136 -17.52 9.50 9.38
N ASP A 137 -16.29 9.06 9.12
CA ASP A 137 -15.09 9.45 9.86
C ASP A 137 -14.43 10.73 9.30
N GLY A 138 -15.10 11.43 8.39
CA GLY A 138 -14.70 12.74 7.87
C GLY A 138 -13.68 12.69 6.73
N PHE A 139 -13.49 11.55 6.08
CA PHE A 139 -12.63 11.45 4.90
C PHE A 139 -13.34 11.99 3.65
N TRP A 140 -12.60 12.74 2.83
CA TRP A 140 -12.95 13.02 1.46
C TRP A 140 -12.45 11.88 0.56
N VAL A 141 -13.37 11.21 -0.15
CA VAL A 141 -13.10 10.00 -0.90
C VAL A 141 -12.96 10.32 -2.38
N SER A 142 -11.75 10.15 -2.92
CA SER A 142 -11.41 10.38 -4.32
C SER A 142 -11.15 9.06 -5.05
N GLY A 143 -11.96 8.73 -6.05
CA GLY A 143 -11.75 7.61 -6.95
C GLY A 143 -10.92 8.02 -8.18
N PHE A 144 -10.09 7.11 -8.70
CA PHE A 144 -9.30 7.35 -9.91
C PHE A 144 -9.92 6.66 -11.12
N SER A 145 -10.23 7.45 -12.16
CA SER A 145 -10.81 6.97 -13.41
C SER A 145 -10.26 7.79 -14.58
N GLU A 146 -9.88 7.14 -15.69
CA GLU A 146 -9.42 7.84 -16.91
C GLU A 146 -10.53 8.69 -17.54
N HIS A 147 -11.79 8.39 -17.24
CA HIS A 147 -12.96 9.11 -17.74
C HIS A 147 -13.39 10.27 -16.84
N ALA A 148 -12.69 10.53 -15.72
CA ALA A 148 -13.01 11.64 -14.84
C ALA A 148 -12.84 12.99 -15.56
N GLU A 149 -13.67 13.98 -15.19
CA GLU A 149 -13.53 15.34 -15.70
C GLU A 149 -12.43 16.09 -14.95
N ALA A 150 -12.42 15.98 -13.62
CA ALA A 150 -11.45 16.65 -12.76
C ALA A 150 -10.05 16.02 -12.85
N SER A 151 -9.03 16.85 -12.90
CA SER A 151 -7.65 16.39 -12.89
C SER A 151 -7.05 16.44 -11.48
N LEU A 152 -6.19 15.48 -11.19
CA LEU A 152 -5.44 15.39 -9.94
C LEU A 152 -4.62 16.67 -9.68
N GLU A 153 -4.03 17.21 -10.74
CA GLU A 153 -3.14 18.37 -10.68
C GLU A 153 -3.89 19.65 -10.28
N ALA A 154 -5.17 19.78 -10.69
CA ALA A 154 -6.01 20.92 -10.37
C ALA A 154 -6.77 20.78 -9.05
N THR A 155 -6.81 19.58 -8.46
CA THR A 155 -7.59 19.30 -7.25
C THR A 155 -6.88 19.82 -6.01
N ASN A 156 -7.62 20.46 -5.10
CA ASN A 156 -7.14 20.78 -3.76
C ASN A 156 -7.50 19.66 -2.79
N PHE A 157 -6.56 19.34 -1.89
CA PHE A 157 -6.77 18.37 -0.83
C PHE A 157 -6.73 19.04 0.53
N GLU A 158 -7.65 18.67 1.42
CA GLU A 158 -7.76 19.20 2.79
C GLU A 158 -8.19 18.08 3.75
N GLY A 159 -7.77 18.17 5.01
CA GLY A 159 -8.18 17.22 6.05
C GLY A 159 -7.86 15.76 5.73
N LYS A 160 -8.76 14.87 6.13
CA LYS A 160 -8.63 13.44 5.92
C LYS A 160 -8.97 13.06 4.47
N ASN A 161 -8.10 12.28 3.83
CA ASN A 161 -8.25 11.90 2.43
C ASN A 161 -8.17 10.39 2.22
N ALA A 162 -9.09 9.84 1.44
CA ALA A 162 -9.04 8.47 0.96
C ALA A 162 -8.92 8.46 -0.58
N LEU A 163 -7.89 7.78 -1.09
CA LEU A 163 -7.68 7.58 -2.52
C LEU A 163 -8.05 6.15 -2.89
N ILE A 164 -8.90 5.97 -3.91
CA ILE A 164 -9.30 4.65 -4.40
C ILE A 164 -8.79 4.45 -5.81
N LEU A 165 -7.92 3.45 -5.99
CA LEU A 165 -7.45 3.00 -7.29
C LEU A 165 -8.03 1.63 -7.61
N GLY A 166 -8.43 1.44 -8.85
CA GLY A 166 -9.08 0.23 -9.32
C GLY A 166 -8.15 -0.78 -9.96
N ASN A 167 -8.76 -1.84 -10.48
CA ASN A 167 -8.09 -2.89 -11.24
C ASN A 167 -7.39 -2.32 -12.49
N GLU A 168 -6.29 -2.94 -12.90
CA GLU A 168 -5.43 -2.48 -14.00
C GLU A 168 -6.13 -2.45 -15.36
N GLU A 169 -7.07 -3.38 -15.59
CA GLU A 169 -7.76 -3.51 -16.88
C GLU A 169 -9.16 -2.87 -16.85
N LYS A 170 -9.88 -3.02 -15.73
CA LYS A 170 -11.31 -2.65 -15.62
C LYS A 170 -11.52 -1.30 -14.94
N GLY A 171 -10.46 -0.74 -14.33
CA GLY A 171 -10.59 0.44 -13.50
C GLY A 171 -11.41 0.20 -12.23
N LEU A 172 -12.09 1.24 -11.74
CA LEU A 172 -12.99 1.16 -10.60
C LEU A 172 -14.32 0.49 -11.00
N ARG A 173 -14.90 -0.26 -10.08
CA ARG A 173 -16.25 -0.76 -10.24
C ARG A 173 -17.26 0.40 -10.25
N LYS A 174 -18.27 0.35 -11.13
CA LYS A 174 -19.29 1.44 -11.31
C LYS A 174 -19.92 1.91 -10.00
N LEU A 175 -20.21 0.99 -9.08
CA LEU A 175 -20.81 1.36 -7.80
C LEU A 175 -19.81 2.07 -6.87
N VAL A 176 -18.52 1.69 -6.95
CA VAL A 176 -17.44 2.36 -6.22
C VAL A 176 -17.24 3.77 -6.74
N GLU A 177 -17.19 3.97 -8.07
CA GLU A 177 -17.12 5.30 -8.69
C GLU A 177 -18.28 6.20 -8.23
N LYS A 178 -19.52 5.67 -8.27
CA LYS A 178 -20.72 6.43 -7.87
C LYS A 178 -20.69 6.86 -6.40
N ASN A 179 -20.05 6.09 -5.54
CA ASN A 179 -20.01 6.36 -4.10
C ASN A 179 -18.82 7.24 -3.69
N CYS A 180 -17.87 7.53 -4.56
CA CYS A 180 -16.82 8.52 -4.31
C CYS A 180 -17.41 9.94 -4.21
N ASP A 181 -16.73 10.84 -3.48
CA ASP A 181 -17.10 12.26 -3.45
C ASP A 181 -16.69 12.96 -4.73
N GLN A 182 -15.60 12.49 -5.33
CA GLN A 182 -15.11 12.95 -6.63
C GLN A 182 -14.38 11.83 -7.38
N LEU A 183 -14.32 11.99 -8.69
CA LEU A 183 -13.46 11.19 -9.56
C LEU A 183 -12.34 12.06 -10.11
N LEU A 184 -11.13 11.54 -10.12
CA LEU A 184 -9.94 12.22 -10.57
C LEU A 184 -9.24 11.43 -11.66
N LYS A 185 -8.66 12.13 -12.62
CA LYS A 185 -7.74 11.57 -13.60
C LYS A 185 -6.34 12.13 -13.43
N ILE A 186 -5.33 11.35 -13.79
CA ILE A 186 -3.99 11.83 -14.03
C ILE A 186 -3.95 12.34 -15.48
N SER A 187 -3.54 13.59 -15.68
CA SER A 187 -3.55 14.20 -17.01
C SER A 187 -2.63 13.44 -17.98
N LYS A 188 -3.19 13.05 -19.11
CA LYS A 188 -2.52 12.30 -20.16
C LYS A 188 -2.05 13.25 -21.28
N HIS A 189 -0.80 13.11 -21.72
CA HIS A 189 -0.23 13.87 -22.84
C HIS A 189 0.20 12.98 -24.03
N GLY A 190 0.22 11.65 -23.83
CA GLY A 190 0.60 10.66 -24.83
C GLY A 190 -0.58 9.87 -25.39
N GLN A 191 -0.29 8.81 -26.15
CA GLN A 191 -1.29 7.95 -26.79
C GLN A 191 -1.74 6.77 -25.93
N ILE A 192 -0.94 6.35 -24.92
CA ILE A 192 -1.26 5.21 -24.06
C ILE A 192 -2.47 5.57 -23.18
N SER A 193 -3.45 4.66 -23.09
CA SER A 193 -4.71 4.90 -22.39
C SER A 193 -4.56 4.99 -20.87
N SER A 194 -3.76 4.13 -20.26
CA SER A 194 -3.66 4.01 -18.80
C SER A 194 -2.23 3.83 -18.30
N LEU A 195 -2.00 4.13 -17.04
CA LEU A 195 -0.78 3.83 -16.31
C LEU A 195 -0.95 2.51 -15.54
N ASN A 196 0.17 1.84 -15.29
CA ASN A 196 0.20 0.78 -14.29
C ASN A 196 -0.30 1.31 -12.95
N VAL A 197 -1.10 0.51 -12.20
CA VAL A 197 -1.75 0.94 -10.96
C VAL A 197 -0.76 1.38 -9.89
N ALA A 198 0.41 0.76 -9.80
CA ALA A 198 1.43 1.16 -8.82
C ALA A 198 2.07 2.51 -9.19
N VAL A 199 2.23 2.79 -10.47
CA VAL A 199 2.70 4.10 -10.96
C VAL A 199 1.64 5.16 -10.69
N ALA A 200 0.38 4.90 -11.04
CA ALA A 200 -0.74 5.79 -10.75
C ALA A 200 -0.86 6.09 -9.25
N THR A 201 -0.73 5.05 -8.40
CA THR A 201 -0.70 5.19 -6.93
C THR A 201 0.42 6.13 -6.48
N ALA A 202 1.63 5.96 -6.98
CA ALA A 202 2.77 6.80 -6.58
C ALA A 202 2.56 8.27 -6.97
N ILE A 203 2.05 8.54 -8.17
CA ILE A 203 1.74 9.90 -8.65
C ILE A 203 0.63 10.52 -7.79
N ALA A 204 -0.44 9.76 -7.53
CA ALA A 204 -1.58 10.23 -6.72
C ALA A 204 -1.15 10.60 -5.30
N LEU A 205 -0.35 9.76 -4.66
CA LEU A 205 0.16 10.00 -3.31
C LEU A 205 1.16 11.17 -3.26
N PHE A 206 2.01 11.29 -4.28
CA PHE A 206 2.94 12.42 -4.39
C PHE A 206 2.20 13.76 -4.45
N GLU A 207 1.21 13.88 -5.35
CA GLU A 207 0.43 15.11 -5.48
C GLU A 207 -0.41 15.42 -4.23
N LEU A 208 -1.05 14.40 -3.63
CA LEU A 208 -1.75 14.56 -2.36
C LEU A 208 -0.84 15.12 -1.27
N LYS A 209 0.29 14.45 -1.01
CA LYS A 209 1.21 14.86 0.07
C LYS A 209 1.89 16.18 -0.18
N LYS A 210 2.21 16.50 -1.42
CA LYS A 210 2.72 17.82 -1.83
C LYS A 210 1.73 18.92 -1.43
N LYS A 211 0.45 18.76 -1.78
CA LYS A 211 -0.58 19.77 -1.52
C LYS A 211 -0.94 19.90 -0.04
N LEU A 212 -0.94 18.80 0.72
CA LEU A 212 -1.16 18.85 2.16
C LEU A 212 -0.01 19.55 2.92
N ARG A 213 1.24 19.42 2.45
CA ARG A 213 2.42 20.06 3.08
C ARG A 213 2.50 21.57 2.86
N TYR A 214 2.02 22.10 1.75
CA TYR A 214 2.13 23.54 1.42
C TYR A 214 1.04 24.42 2.07
N LYS A 215 0.18 23.82 2.91
CA LYS A 215 -0.86 24.56 3.67
C LYS A 215 -0.50 24.82 5.14
N ASN A 216 0.68 24.39 5.62
CA ASN A 216 1.16 24.63 6.99
C ASN A 216 2.22 25.73 7.00
#